data_66a2660e5756aaa9878c02abc631adea
#
_entry.id   66a2660e5756aaa9878c02abc631adea
#
_cell.length_a   1.000
_cell.length_b   1.000
_cell.length_c   1.000
_cell.angle_alpha   90.00
_cell.angle_beta   90.00
_cell.angle_gamma   90.00
#
_symmetry.space_group_name_H-M   'P 1'
#
loop_
_entity.id
_entity.type
_entity.pdbx_description
1 polymer ?
#
loop_
_entity_poly.entity_id
_entity_poly.type
_entity_poly.pdbx_seq_one_letter_code
_entity_poly.pdbx_strand_id
1 'polypeptide(L)'
;MQKGLVTYSLLLLLSLSSFVLHARDIVKRDKKNSAPIEQREAILILGGLGSVAHSTKDQKQSFLDKGYDLFIPDYLSRRSIDGCVKNVQHFAIKHELAKYKKVHVLNYIVGSWTFNRWYEQYPMANIASVVYDRSPLQETLPPIMRDEDPLFSRLLFGKLTFDLADTPYKPLVAPGIKMGILIECKATKFLWLKYDTFLKLPPRTFDPEQFGQRFDDFCYFFLSHDDMYTKIHEAAPAILKFFSSGTFGEAERSPCAEDPFKTYRKSK
;
A
#
# COMPACT_ATOMS: atom_id res chain seq x y z
N MET A 1 -5.39 -39.68 2.38
CA MET A 1 -4.93 -38.32 2.73
C MET A 1 -5.15 -37.24 1.63
N GLN A 2 -5.47 -37.59 0.37
CA GLN A 2 -5.69 -36.58 -0.71
C GLN A 2 -7.06 -35.87 -0.70
N LYS A 3 -8.11 -36.46 -0.13
CA LYS A 3 -9.45 -35.84 -0.14
C LYS A 3 -9.61 -34.61 0.77
N GLY A 4 -8.80 -34.48 1.83
CA GLY A 4 -8.85 -33.32 2.72
C GLY A 4 -8.26 -32.05 2.10
N LEU A 5 -7.22 -32.19 1.28
CA LEU A 5 -6.53 -31.05 0.66
C LEU A 5 -7.41 -30.30 -0.35
N VAL A 6 -8.21 -31.04 -1.13
CA VAL A 6 -9.11 -30.47 -2.14
C VAL A 6 -10.27 -29.69 -1.49
N THR A 7 -10.77 -30.17 -0.34
CA THR A 7 -11.88 -29.49 0.36
C THR A 7 -11.44 -28.17 1.01
N TYR A 8 -10.22 -28.12 1.58
CA TYR A 8 -9.67 -26.87 2.12
C TYR A 8 -9.37 -25.85 1.04
N SER A 9 -8.88 -26.30 -0.13
CA SER A 9 -8.65 -25.42 -1.28
C SER A 9 -9.94 -24.82 -1.82
N LEU A 10 -11.04 -25.58 -1.82
CA LEU A 10 -12.34 -25.11 -2.33
C LEU A 10 -13.01 -24.12 -1.35
N LEU A 11 -12.90 -24.34 -0.04
CA LEU A 11 -13.39 -23.43 1.00
C LEU A 11 -12.57 -22.12 1.02
N LEU A 12 -11.27 -22.22 0.80
CA LEU A 12 -10.41 -21.04 0.65
C LEU A 12 -10.78 -20.24 -0.61
N LEU A 13 -11.06 -20.91 -1.73
CA LEU A 13 -11.52 -20.30 -2.98
C LEU A 13 -12.87 -19.60 -2.83
N LEU A 14 -13.82 -20.17 -2.07
CA LEU A 14 -15.11 -19.55 -1.82
C LEU A 14 -15.02 -18.35 -0.87
N SER A 15 -14.12 -18.38 0.10
CA SER A 15 -13.86 -17.22 0.96
C SER A 15 -13.11 -16.11 0.23
N LEU A 16 -12.28 -16.45 -0.77
CA LEU A 16 -11.49 -15.50 -1.57
C LEU A 16 -12.27 -14.94 -2.77
N SER A 17 -13.34 -15.61 -3.23
CA SER A 17 -14.22 -15.05 -4.27
C SER A 17 -14.97 -13.78 -3.80
N SER A 18 -15.09 -13.58 -2.50
CA SER A 18 -15.57 -12.32 -1.91
C SER A 18 -14.58 -11.15 -2.09
N PHE A 19 -13.32 -11.43 -2.43
CA PHE A 19 -12.27 -10.41 -2.63
C PHE A 19 -12.30 -9.71 -4.01
N VAL A 20 -13.14 -10.18 -4.93
CA VAL A 20 -13.29 -9.56 -6.27
C VAL A 20 -14.46 -8.55 -6.29
N LEU A 21 -14.87 -8.03 -5.15
CA LEU A 21 -15.71 -6.84 -5.13
C LEU A 21 -14.87 -5.68 -5.66
N HIS A 22 -15.21 -5.21 -6.85
CA HIS A 22 -14.65 -3.98 -7.42
C HIS A 22 -14.78 -2.89 -6.36
N ALA A 23 -13.66 -2.48 -5.80
CA ALA A 23 -13.62 -1.31 -4.96
C ALA A 23 -14.11 -0.14 -5.83
N ARG A 24 -15.06 0.63 -5.36
CA ARG A 24 -15.50 1.83 -6.07
C ARG A 24 -14.57 2.98 -5.69
N ASP A 25 -14.32 3.86 -6.64
CA ASP A 25 -13.68 5.15 -6.36
C ASP A 25 -14.32 5.78 -5.12
N ILE A 26 -13.49 6.16 -4.16
CA ILE A 26 -13.95 6.89 -2.99
C ILE A 26 -13.42 8.30 -3.07
N VAL A 27 -14.36 9.24 -3.10
CA VAL A 27 -14.09 10.66 -3.06
C VAL A 27 -14.88 11.25 -1.90
N LYS A 28 -14.17 11.80 -0.93
CA LYS A 28 -14.78 12.49 0.23
C LYS A 28 -14.16 13.86 0.37
N ARG A 29 -14.97 14.88 0.15
CA ARG A 29 -14.59 16.26 0.39
C ARG A 29 -14.97 16.63 1.82
N ASP A 30 -14.06 17.31 2.50
CA ASP A 30 -14.36 17.86 3.83
C ASP A 30 -15.48 18.91 3.71
N LYS A 31 -16.65 18.56 4.23
CA LYS A 31 -17.84 19.43 4.19
C LYS A 31 -17.71 20.67 5.07
N LYS A 32 -16.81 20.66 6.05
CA LYS A 32 -16.56 21.80 6.95
C LYS A 32 -15.66 22.84 6.29
N ASN A 33 -14.92 22.44 5.27
CA ASN A 33 -14.03 23.31 4.51
C ASN A 33 -14.79 23.90 3.32
N SER A 34 -15.19 25.19 3.42
CA SER A 34 -15.87 25.92 2.35
C SER A 34 -14.93 26.62 1.37
N ALA A 35 -13.61 26.49 1.55
CA ALA A 35 -12.64 27.11 0.66
C ALA A 35 -12.74 26.55 -0.78
N PRO A 36 -12.39 27.37 -1.80
CA PRO A 36 -12.27 26.89 -3.17
C PRO A 36 -11.20 25.80 -3.28
N ILE A 37 -11.29 24.94 -4.30
CA ILE A 37 -10.43 23.76 -4.48
C ILE A 37 -8.93 24.14 -4.52
N GLU A 38 -8.61 25.28 -5.07
CA GLU A 38 -7.24 25.82 -5.22
C GLU A 38 -6.60 26.24 -3.87
N GLN A 39 -7.40 26.32 -2.82
CA GLN A 39 -6.94 26.62 -1.46
C GLN A 39 -6.94 25.38 -0.56
N ARG A 40 -7.49 24.27 -1.03
CA ARG A 40 -7.63 23.02 -0.26
C ARG A 40 -6.44 22.10 -0.45
N GLU A 41 -6.22 21.26 0.55
CA GLU A 41 -5.24 20.17 0.47
C GLU A 41 -5.96 18.82 0.38
N ALA A 42 -5.37 17.87 -0.31
CA ALA A 42 -5.94 16.56 -0.56
C ALA A 42 -5.00 15.43 -0.14
N ILE A 43 -5.57 14.28 0.24
CA ILE A 43 -4.84 13.03 0.41
C ILE A 43 -5.29 12.06 -0.68
N LEU A 44 -4.34 11.56 -1.47
CA LEU A 44 -4.52 10.48 -2.43
C LEU A 44 -3.96 9.19 -1.81
N ILE A 45 -4.80 8.16 -1.65
CA ILE A 45 -4.37 6.86 -1.14
C ILE A 45 -4.37 5.86 -2.29
N LEU A 46 -3.21 5.32 -2.63
CA LEU A 46 -3.05 4.23 -3.57
C LEU A 46 -2.90 2.91 -2.81
N GLY A 47 -4.01 2.20 -2.62
CA GLY A 47 -4.06 0.92 -1.93
C GLY A 47 -3.28 -0.18 -2.65
N GLY A 48 -3.10 -1.33 -2.00
CA GLY A 48 -2.47 -2.51 -2.57
C GLY A 48 -3.47 -3.62 -2.92
N LEU A 49 -2.93 -4.78 -3.30
CA LEU A 49 -3.69 -6.00 -3.50
C LEU A 49 -4.31 -6.43 -2.15
N GLY A 50 -5.63 -6.60 -2.11
CA GLY A 50 -6.35 -6.92 -0.88
C GLY A 50 -7.02 -5.71 -0.20
N SER A 51 -6.87 -4.50 -0.75
CA SER A 51 -7.66 -3.35 -0.32
C SER A 51 -9.16 -3.63 -0.54
N VAL A 52 -9.88 -3.90 0.53
CA VAL A 52 -11.32 -4.22 0.51
C VAL A 52 -12.15 -3.10 1.11
N ALA A 53 -13.45 -3.14 0.89
CA ALA A 53 -14.39 -2.13 1.38
C ALA A 53 -14.28 -1.84 2.90
N HIS A 54 -13.89 -2.82 3.71
CA HIS A 54 -13.66 -2.62 5.16
C HIS A 54 -12.44 -1.74 5.47
N SER A 55 -11.37 -1.83 4.68
CA SER A 55 -10.17 -1.02 4.87
C SER A 55 -10.44 0.47 4.67
N THR A 56 -11.38 0.79 3.79
CA THR A 56 -11.73 2.18 3.50
C THR A 56 -12.48 2.87 4.63
N LYS A 57 -13.08 2.12 5.56
CA LYS A 57 -13.77 2.70 6.72
C LYS A 57 -12.77 3.32 7.69
N ASP A 58 -11.72 2.57 8.05
CA ASP A 58 -10.70 3.06 8.98
C ASP A 58 -9.88 4.20 8.36
N GLN A 59 -9.52 4.09 7.08
CA GLN A 59 -8.87 5.18 6.33
C GLN A 59 -9.72 6.45 6.32
N LYS A 60 -11.04 6.34 6.08
CA LYS A 60 -11.93 7.49 6.15
C LYS A 60 -11.97 8.12 7.54
N GLN A 61 -12.09 7.32 8.59
CA GLN A 61 -12.15 7.82 9.96
C GLN A 61 -10.85 8.49 10.37
N SER A 62 -9.72 7.97 9.91
CA SER A 62 -8.39 8.46 10.27
C SER A 62 -8.00 9.77 9.60
N PHE A 63 -8.46 10.00 8.35
CA PHE A 63 -8.05 11.16 7.55
C PHE A 63 -9.17 12.17 7.28
N LEU A 64 -10.44 11.73 7.35
CA LEU A 64 -11.56 12.64 7.20
C LEU A 64 -11.64 13.63 8.38
N ASP A 65 -12.18 14.82 8.15
CA ASP A 65 -12.29 15.88 9.16
C ASP A 65 -10.95 16.37 9.75
N LYS A 66 -9.84 16.10 9.05
CA LYS A 66 -8.49 16.60 9.38
C LYS A 66 -8.05 17.77 8.49
N GLY A 67 -8.99 18.36 7.75
CA GLY A 67 -8.73 19.48 6.85
C GLY A 67 -8.34 19.06 5.42
N TYR A 68 -8.39 17.77 5.11
CA TYR A 68 -8.04 17.22 3.79
C TYR A 68 -9.28 16.67 3.07
N ASP A 69 -9.29 16.82 1.75
CA ASP A 69 -10.15 16.01 0.90
C ASP A 69 -9.51 14.65 0.65
N LEU A 70 -10.28 13.58 0.72
CA LEU A 70 -9.78 12.21 0.64
C LEU A 70 -10.16 11.55 -0.69
N PHE A 71 -9.17 11.00 -1.38
CA PHE A 71 -9.28 10.31 -2.65
C PHE A 71 -8.67 8.92 -2.57
N ILE A 72 -9.47 7.87 -2.83
CA ILE A 72 -9.03 6.49 -2.85
C ILE A 72 -9.55 5.87 -4.15
N PRO A 73 -8.75 5.87 -5.23
CA PRO A 73 -9.15 5.30 -6.52
C PRO A 73 -9.23 3.77 -6.48
N ASP A 74 -10.16 3.21 -7.24
CA ASP A 74 -10.12 1.81 -7.67
C ASP A 74 -9.24 1.72 -8.93
N TYR A 75 -7.94 1.76 -8.73
CA TYR A 75 -6.97 1.87 -9.82
C TYR A 75 -6.34 0.54 -10.23
N LEU A 76 -6.49 -0.52 -9.45
CA LEU A 76 -5.81 -1.79 -9.68
C LEU A 76 -6.25 -2.44 -10.99
N SER A 77 -5.31 -2.64 -11.88
CA SER A 77 -5.50 -3.39 -13.11
C SER A 77 -5.11 -4.85 -12.89
N ARG A 78 -5.99 -5.79 -13.25
CA ARG A 78 -5.63 -7.22 -13.23
C ARG A 78 -4.60 -7.60 -14.33
N ARG A 79 -4.20 -6.66 -15.18
CA ARG A 79 -3.34 -6.91 -16.35
C ARG A 79 -1.89 -6.53 -16.10
N SER A 80 -1.63 -5.30 -15.63
CA SER A 80 -0.27 -4.76 -15.53
C SER A 80 -0.19 -3.52 -14.64
N ILE A 81 1.03 -3.18 -14.23
CA ILE A 81 1.33 -1.91 -13.54
C ILE A 81 1.00 -0.71 -14.45
N ASP A 82 1.29 -0.80 -15.76
CA ASP A 82 0.94 0.29 -16.69
C ASP A 82 -0.58 0.50 -16.80
N GLY A 83 -1.35 -0.58 -16.66
CA GLY A 83 -2.81 -0.47 -16.53
C GLY A 83 -3.21 0.28 -15.26
N CYS A 84 -2.54 0.02 -14.14
CA CYS A 84 -2.74 0.77 -12.90
C CYS A 84 -2.40 2.26 -13.08
N VAL A 85 -1.28 2.57 -13.72
CA VAL A 85 -0.85 3.96 -14.03
C VAL A 85 -1.90 4.71 -14.82
N LYS A 86 -2.44 4.11 -15.88
CA LYS A 86 -3.51 4.71 -16.70
C LYS A 86 -4.78 4.99 -15.89
N ASN A 87 -5.15 4.06 -15.00
CA ASN A 87 -6.32 4.21 -14.14
C ASN A 87 -6.12 5.36 -13.12
N VAL A 88 -4.92 5.48 -12.51
CA VAL A 88 -4.60 6.62 -11.63
C VAL A 88 -4.66 7.92 -12.39
N GLN A 89 -4.12 7.99 -13.62
CA GLN A 89 -4.16 9.20 -14.44
C GLN A 89 -5.59 9.60 -14.79
N HIS A 90 -6.42 8.64 -15.21
CA HIS A 90 -7.83 8.90 -15.47
C HIS A 90 -8.56 9.44 -14.23
N PHE A 91 -8.32 8.84 -13.07
CA PHE A 91 -8.88 9.28 -11.80
C PHE A 91 -8.42 10.70 -11.44
N ALA A 92 -7.13 10.99 -11.56
CA ALA A 92 -6.56 12.30 -11.24
C ALA A 92 -7.17 13.41 -12.09
N ILE A 93 -7.35 13.17 -13.40
CA ILE A 93 -8.02 14.10 -14.32
C ILE A 93 -9.50 14.27 -13.94
N LYS A 94 -10.23 13.16 -13.79
CA LYS A 94 -11.66 13.16 -13.46
C LYS A 94 -11.99 13.96 -12.21
N HIS A 95 -11.12 13.91 -11.21
CA HIS A 95 -11.31 14.55 -9.93
C HIS A 95 -10.49 15.84 -9.75
N GLU A 96 -9.86 16.31 -10.83
CA GLU A 96 -9.17 17.61 -10.90
C GLU A 96 -8.07 17.76 -9.83
N LEU A 97 -7.32 16.69 -9.53
CA LEU A 97 -6.30 16.70 -8.47
C LEU A 97 -5.24 17.78 -8.69
N ALA A 98 -4.95 18.13 -9.94
CA ALA A 98 -3.99 19.19 -10.26
C ALA A 98 -4.46 20.61 -9.85
N LYS A 99 -5.75 20.79 -9.53
CA LYS A 99 -6.26 22.10 -9.07
C LYS A 99 -6.11 22.31 -7.57
N TYR A 100 -5.84 21.27 -6.78
CA TYR A 100 -5.64 21.41 -5.34
C TYR A 100 -4.37 22.21 -5.03
N LYS A 101 -4.40 22.95 -3.90
CA LYS A 101 -3.23 23.67 -3.39
C LYS A 101 -2.05 22.74 -3.17
N LYS A 102 -2.32 21.58 -2.55
CA LYS A 102 -1.37 20.50 -2.33
C LYS A 102 -2.07 19.15 -2.37
N VAL A 103 -1.36 18.16 -2.88
CA VAL A 103 -1.76 16.75 -2.81
C VAL A 103 -0.68 15.99 -2.04
N HIS A 104 -1.09 15.31 -0.98
CA HIS A 104 -0.29 14.37 -0.21
C HIS A 104 -0.64 12.95 -0.65
N VAL A 105 0.33 12.07 -0.74
CA VAL A 105 0.11 10.72 -1.25
C VAL A 105 0.50 9.70 -0.20
N LEU A 106 -0.37 8.70 0.03
CA LEU A 106 -0.06 7.52 0.80
C LEU A 106 -0.10 6.31 -0.14
N ASN A 107 1.05 5.67 -0.32
CA ASN A 107 1.20 4.53 -1.19
C ASN A 107 1.42 3.26 -0.38
N TYR A 108 0.59 2.26 -0.61
CA TYR A 108 0.90 0.88 -0.22
C TYR A 108 1.83 0.24 -1.26
N ILE A 109 2.31 -0.97 -1.04
CA ILE A 109 3.34 -1.63 -1.86
C ILE A 109 3.10 -1.48 -3.37
N VAL A 110 1.99 -2.00 -3.90
CA VAL A 110 1.64 -1.88 -5.34
C VAL A 110 1.45 -0.42 -5.75
N GLY A 111 0.91 0.38 -4.83
CA GLY A 111 0.78 1.82 -5.00
C GLY A 111 2.12 2.51 -5.22
N SER A 112 3.19 2.04 -4.57
CA SER A 112 4.54 2.61 -4.73
C SER A 112 5.07 2.42 -6.15
N TRP A 113 4.97 1.21 -6.72
CA TRP A 113 5.34 0.95 -8.12
C TRP A 113 4.50 1.79 -9.09
N THR A 114 3.19 1.87 -8.82
CA THR A 114 2.26 2.62 -9.66
C THR A 114 2.51 4.11 -9.59
N PHE A 115 2.65 4.65 -8.38
CA PHE A 115 2.86 6.08 -8.16
C PHE A 115 4.14 6.59 -8.81
N ASN A 116 5.27 5.90 -8.60
CA ASN A 116 6.56 6.35 -9.14
C ASN A 116 6.51 6.42 -10.67
N ARG A 117 5.93 5.40 -11.33
CA ARG A 117 5.74 5.41 -12.78
C ARG A 117 4.73 6.43 -13.26
N TRP A 118 3.63 6.59 -12.51
CA TRP A 118 2.62 7.58 -12.83
C TRP A 118 3.20 8.98 -12.76
N TYR A 119 3.90 9.33 -11.67
CA TYR A 119 4.48 10.65 -11.50
C TYR A 119 5.57 10.95 -12.55
N GLU A 120 6.37 9.95 -12.93
CA GLU A 120 7.36 10.10 -13.99
C GLU A 120 6.72 10.43 -15.35
N GLN A 121 5.59 9.80 -15.67
CA GLN A 121 4.88 10.01 -16.93
C GLN A 121 3.98 11.25 -16.92
N TYR A 122 3.42 11.58 -15.76
CA TYR A 122 2.42 12.63 -15.57
C TYR A 122 2.75 13.46 -14.32
N PRO A 123 3.85 14.22 -14.33
CA PRO A 123 4.26 15.00 -13.16
C PRO A 123 3.21 16.04 -12.80
N MET A 124 2.89 16.14 -11.50
CA MET A 124 1.99 17.15 -10.95
C MET A 124 2.76 18.05 -9.98
N ALA A 125 2.83 19.33 -10.27
CA ALA A 125 3.61 20.30 -9.51
C ALA A 125 3.10 20.50 -8.06
N ASN A 126 1.86 20.15 -7.78
CA ASN A 126 1.24 20.28 -6.47
C ASN A 126 1.33 19.04 -5.59
N ILE A 127 2.05 17.98 -5.98
CA ILE A 127 2.41 16.89 -5.07
C ILE A 127 3.40 17.44 -4.05
N ALA A 128 2.98 17.54 -2.79
CA ALA A 128 3.77 18.13 -1.72
C ALA A 128 4.57 17.09 -0.93
N SER A 129 3.98 15.93 -0.67
CA SER A 129 4.65 14.84 0.04
C SER A 129 4.09 13.47 -0.34
N VAL A 130 4.92 12.46 -0.16
CA VAL A 130 4.59 11.05 -0.40
C VAL A 130 5.03 10.22 0.80
N VAL A 131 4.13 9.44 1.35
CA VAL A 131 4.43 8.41 2.34
C VAL A 131 4.31 7.04 1.68
N TYR A 132 5.36 6.26 1.75
CA TYR A 132 5.43 4.90 1.25
C TYR A 132 5.26 3.92 2.40
N ASP A 133 4.20 3.13 2.37
CA ASP A 133 4.00 2.02 3.28
C ASP A 133 4.57 0.76 2.64
N ARG A 134 5.66 0.26 3.21
CA ARG A 134 6.48 -0.81 2.63
C ARG A 134 6.68 -1.96 3.62
N SER A 135 6.61 -3.17 3.10
CA SER A 135 6.86 -4.40 3.87
C SER A 135 7.92 -5.27 3.19
N PRO A 136 9.12 -5.38 3.76
CA PRO A 136 10.17 -6.25 3.21
C PRO A 136 9.72 -7.70 3.03
N LEU A 137 8.84 -8.18 3.92
CA LEU A 137 8.29 -9.53 3.85
C LEU A 137 7.27 -9.69 2.72
N GLN A 138 6.30 -8.77 2.65
CA GLN A 138 5.23 -8.85 1.67
C GLN A 138 5.72 -8.65 0.24
N GLU A 139 6.74 -7.82 0.04
CA GLU A 139 7.32 -7.53 -1.27
C GLU A 139 8.06 -8.70 -1.92
N THR A 140 8.41 -9.73 -1.14
CA THR A 140 8.97 -10.97 -1.69
C THR A 140 7.92 -11.95 -2.17
N LEU A 141 6.65 -11.70 -1.86
CA LEU A 141 5.57 -12.64 -2.18
C LEU A 141 5.30 -12.78 -3.69
N PRO A 142 5.28 -11.71 -4.53
CA PRO A 142 4.99 -11.84 -5.95
C PRO A 142 5.89 -12.86 -6.68
N PRO A 143 7.23 -12.84 -6.55
CA PRO A 143 8.09 -13.87 -7.14
C PRO A 143 7.78 -15.28 -6.62
N ILE A 144 7.60 -15.46 -5.31
CA ILE A 144 7.27 -16.76 -4.71
C ILE A 144 5.95 -17.29 -5.29
N MET A 145 4.93 -16.46 -5.37
CA MET A 145 3.62 -16.84 -5.91
C MET A 145 3.68 -17.17 -7.41
N ARG A 146 4.50 -16.45 -8.17
CA ARG A 146 4.72 -16.74 -9.59
C ARG A 146 5.35 -18.12 -9.78
N ASP A 147 6.35 -18.46 -8.98
CA ASP A 147 7.18 -19.63 -9.16
C ASP A 147 6.55 -20.90 -8.54
N GLU A 148 5.90 -20.78 -7.38
CA GLU A 148 5.33 -21.92 -6.67
C GLU A 148 3.85 -22.18 -6.98
N ASP A 149 3.05 -21.12 -7.17
CA ASP A 149 1.60 -21.24 -7.35
C ASP A 149 1.08 -20.36 -8.50
N PRO A 150 1.57 -20.51 -9.72
CA PRO A 150 1.26 -19.61 -10.84
C PRO A 150 -0.23 -19.56 -11.19
N LEU A 151 -0.92 -20.69 -11.16
CA LEU A 151 -2.36 -20.75 -11.46
C LEU A 151 -3.19 -20.06 -10.40
N PHE A 152 -2.88 -20.28 -9.12
CA PHE A 152 -3.57 -19.65 -8.00
C PHE A 152 -3.34 -18.13 -8.00
N SER A 153 -2.08 -17.71 -8.20
CA SER A 153 -1.72 -16.30 -8.33
C SER A 153 -2.49 -15.60 -9.45
N ARG A 154 -2.55 -16.24 -10.63
CA ARG A 154 -3.27 -15.70 -11.79
C ARG A 154 -4.78 -15.61 -11.57
N LEU A 155 -5.35 -16.58 -10.85
CA LEU A 155 -6.79 -16.59 -10.52
C LEU A 155 -7.14 -15.44 -9.58
N LEU A 156 -6.37 -15.23 -8.53
CA LEU A 156 -6.63 -14.21 -7.51
C LEU A 156 -6.32 -12.79 -7.99
N PHE A 157 -5.13 -12.59 -8.52
CA PHE A 157 -4.58 -11.25 -8.78
C PHE A 157 -4.42 -10.92 -10.27
N GLY A 158 -4.76 -11.88 -11.15
CA GLY A 158 -4.57 -11.74 -12.58
C GLY A 158 -3.09 -11.78 -12.97
N LYS A 159 -2.75 -11.08 -14.07
CA LYS A 159 -1.36 -10.96 -14.53
C LYS A 159 -0.56 -9.94 -13.73
N LEU A 160 -1.19 -9.09 -12.92
CA LEU A 160 -0.53 -8.02 -12.17
C LEU A 160 0.55 -8.56 -11.23
N THR A 161 0.32 -9.70 -10.58
CA THR A 161 1.32 -10.32 -9.69
C THR A 161 2.58 -10.73 -10.44
N PHE A 162 2.42 -11.25 -11.66
CA PHE A 162 3.56 -11.60 -12.54
C PHE A 162 4.31 -10.35 -12.98
N ASP A 163 3.57 -9.33 -13.36
CA ASP A 163 4.16 -8.05 -13.76
C ASP A 163 4.95 -7.40 -12.60
N LEU A 164 4.43 -7.49 -11.38
CA LEU A 164 5.15 -7.05 -10.16
C LEU A 164 6.40 -7.90 -9.89
N ALA A 165 6.32 -9.22 -10.11
CA ALA A 165 7.46 -10.12 -9.91
C ALA A 165 8.60 -9.84 -10.90
N ASP A 166 8.25 -9.47 -12.14
CA ASP A 166 9.18 -9.25 -13.24
C ASP A 166 9.63 -7.80 -13.39
N THR A 167 8.96 -6.87 -12.72
CA THR A 167 9.22 -5.44 -12.84
C THR A 167 10.03 -4.93 -11.65
N PRO A 168 11.28 -4.52 -11.84
CA PRO A 168 12.07 -3.90 -10.80
C PRO A 168 11.39 -2.65 -10.23
N TYR A 169 11.52 -2.44 -8.92
CA TYR A 169 11.15 -1.17 -8.32
C TYR A 169 12.02 -0.05 -8.89
N LYS A 170 11.37 0.99 -9.40
CA LYS A 170 12.05 2.18 -9.91
C LYS A 170 11.93 3.30 -8.88
N PRO A 171 13.05 3.70 -8.25
CA PRO A 171 13.04 4.81 -7.30
C PRO A 171 12.53 6.09 -7.93
N LEU A 172 11.78 6.87 -7.16
CA LEU A 172 11.36 8.20 -7.59
C LEU A 172 12.46 9.23 -7.28
N VAL A 173 12.82 10.01 -8.31
CA VAL A 173 13.67 11.18 -8.16
C VAL A 173 12.82 12.41 -8.46
N ALA A 174 12.34 13.09 -7.41
CA ALA A 174 11.46 14.24 -7.54
C ALA A 174 11.89 15.35 -6.55
N PRO A 175 12.80 16.23 -6.96
CA PRO A 175 13.24 17.35 -6.13
C PRO A 175 12.05 18.21 -5.67
N GLY A 176 12.01 18.54 -4.39
CA GLY A 176 10.93 19.37 -3.80
C GLY A 176 9.76 18.58 -3.23
N ILE A 177 9.62 17.29 -3.53
CA ILE A 177 8.64 16.42 -2.87
C ILE A 177 9.28 15.81 -1.61
N LYS A 178 8.60 15.95 -0.47
CA LYS A 178 8.99 15.25 0.76
C LYS A 178 8.60 13.79 0.69
N MET A 179 9.54 12.89 0.93
CA MET A 179 9.33 11.44 0.85
C MET A 179 9.61 10.78 2.20
N GLY A 180 8.61 10.10 2.74
CA GLY A 180 8.72 9.33 3.97
C GLY A 180 8.44 7.86 3.73
N ILE A 181 9.02 6.98 4.56
CA ILE A 181 8.73 5.55 4.52
C ILE A 181 8.27 5.04 5.86
N LEU A 182 7.15 4.32 5.86
CA LEU A 182 6.68 3.45 6.94
C LEU A 182 7.12 2.03 6.64
N ILE A 183 7.76 1.37 7.60
CA ILE A 183 8.25 0.00 7.43
C ILE A 183 7.42 -0.92 8.32
N GLU A 184 6.65 -1.79 7.68
CA GLU A 184 5.88 -2.83 8.35
C GLU A 184 6.79 -3.98 8.78
N CYS A 185 6.70 -4.39 10.05
CA CYS A 185 7.57 -5.42 10.62
C CYS A 185 6.87 -6.77 10.87
N LYS A 186 5.56 -6.87 10.68
CA LYS A 186 4.80 -8.07 11.02
C LYS A 186 4.32 -8.80 9.77
N ALA A 187 4.46 -10.12 9.75
CA ALA A 187 3.98 -10.95 8.65
C ALA A 187 2.45 -11.02 8.62
N THR A 188 1.86 -10.91 7.43
CA THR A 188 0.42 -11.15 7.22
C THR A 188 0.08 -12.63 7.37
N LYS A 189 -1.19 -12.93 7.62
CA LYS A 189 -1.68 -14.32 7.65
C LYS A 189 -1.45 -15.05 6.31
N PHE A 190 -1.49 -14.32 5.22
CA PHE A 190 -1.23 -14.91 3.90
C PHE A 190 0.22 -15.42 3.77
N LEU A 191 1.19 -14.73 4.36
CA LEU A 191 2.59 -15.18 4.39
C LEU A 191 2.77 -16.46 5.21
N TRP A 192 1.87 -16.75 6.17
CA TRP A 192 1.92 -17.99 6.95
C TRP A 192 1.77 -19.25 6.09
N LEU A 193 1.06 -19.15 4.96
CA LEU A 193 0.92 -20.25 4.00
C LEU A 193 2.24 -20.59 3.31
N LYS A 194 3.19 -19.67 3.30
CA LYS A 194 4.52 -19.79 2.68
C LYS A 194 5.64 -19.73 3.70
N TYR A 195 5.34 -20.00 4.97
CA TYR A 195 6.28 -19.87 6.08
C TYR A 195 7.60 -20.65 5.84
N ASP A 196 7.51 -21.91 5.40
CA ASP A 196 8.68 -22.74 5.16
C ASP A 196 9.55 -22.24 3.99
N THR A 197 8.95 -21.57 3.00
CA THR A 197 9.66 -20.87 1.93
C THR A 197 10.38 -19.64 2.48
N PHE A 198 9.69 -18.84 3.31
CA PHE A 198 10.29 -17.66 3.94
C PHE A 198 11.49 -18.01 4.84
N LEU A 199 11.47 -19.14 5.54
CA LEU A 199 12.59 -19.60 6.37
C LEU A 199 13.86 -19.91 5.56
N LYS A 200 13.72 -20.23 4.28
CA LYS A 200 14.85 -20.53 3.38
C LYS A 200 15.45 -19.28 2.74
N LEU A 201 14.76 -18.16 2.82
CA LEU A 201 15.24 -16.89 2.29
C LEU A 201 16.29 -16.28 3.25
N PRO A 202 17.21 -15.46 2.72
CA PRO A 202 18.12 -14.71 3.56
C PRO A 202 17.35 -13.88 4.60
N PRO A 203 17.92 -13.68 5.78
CA PRO A 203 17.34 -12.79 6.78
C PRO A 203 17.03 -11.41 6.15
N ARG A 204 15.82 -10.93 6.38
CA ARG A 204 15.42 -9.60 5.90
C ARG A 204 15.87 -8.56 6.92
N THR A 205 16.61 -7.59 6.44
CA THR A 205 16.83 -6.35 7.19
C THR A 205 15.61 -5.46 6.99
N PHE A 206 15.30 -4.66 7.99
CA PHE A 206 14.26 -3.63 7.89
C PHE A 206 14.89 -2.25 7.70
N ASP A 207 16.06 -2.21 7.03
CA ASP A 207 16.77 -0.98 6.74
C ASP A 207 16.04 -0.18 5.65
N PRO A 208 15.77 1.12 5.83
CA PRO A 208 15.20 1.97 4.79
C PRO A 208 16.02 1.98 3.49
N GLU A 209 17.34 1.82 3.55
CA GLU A 209 18.23 1.84 2.38
C GLU A 209 18.00 0.66 1.43
N GLN A 210 17.47 -0.48 1.94
CA GLN A 210 17.18 -1.65 1.11
C GLN A 210 16.12 -1.39 0.03
N PHE A 211 15.30 -0.35 0.19
CA PHE A 211 14.27 0.01 -0.79
C PHE A 211 14.81 0.79 -1.99
N GLY A 212 16.13 1.09 -2.00
CA GLY A 212 16.80 1.71 -3.14
C GLY A 212 16.31 3.11 -3.50
N GLN A 213 15.62 3.79 -2.57
CA GLN A 213 15.11 5.15 -2.75
C GLN A 213 15.52 6.01 -1.56
N ARG A 214 15.83 7.27 -1.82
CA ARG A 214 16.09 8.24 -0.75
C ARG A 214 14.77 8.66 -0.10
N PHE A 215 14.76 8.66 1.23
CA PHE A 215 13.66 9.19 2.04
C PHE A 215 14.17 10.33 2.94
N ASP A 216 13.30 11.32 3.19
CA ASP A 216 13.58 12.43 4.10
C ASP A 216 13.42 11.98 5.57
N ASP A 217 12.52 11.02 5.83
CA ASP A 217 12.28 10.44 7.16
C ASP A 217 11.71 9.03 7.04
N PHE A 218 11.85 8.24 8.11
CA PHE A 218 11.35 6.88 8.20
C PHE A 218 10.82 6.55 9.58
N CYS A 219 9.96 5.55 9.67
CA CYS A 219 9.55 4.96 10.95
C CYS A 219 9.09 3.50 10.79
N TYR A 220 9.01 2.80 11.92
CA TYR A 220 8.64 1.40 11.97
C TYR A 220 7.31 1.22 12.69
N PHE A 221 6.52 0.27 12.21
CA PHE A 221 5.30 -0.16 12.87
C PHE A 221 5.25 -1.69 12.96
N PHE A 222 4.97 -2.22 14.14
CA PHE A 222 4.71 -3.66 14.32
C PHE A 222 3.28 -3.99 13.90
N LEU A 223 2.95 -3.58 12.68
CA LEU A 223 1.72 -3.88 11.96
C LEU A 223 2.02 -4.77 10.76
N SER A 224 1.08 -5.60 10.39
CA SER A 224 1.13 -6.34 9.13
C SER A 224 0.48 -5.52 8.01
N HIS A 225 0.73 -5.91 6.77
CA HIS A 225 0.11 -5.26 5.61
C HIS A 225 -1.44 -5.24 5.71
N ASP A 226 -2.05 -6.29 6.26
CA ASP A 226 -3.50 -6.33 6.51
C ASP A 226 -3.90 -5.38 7.66
N ASP A 227 -3.06 -5.26 8.71
CA ASP A 227 -3.31 -4.33 9.81
C ASP A 227 -3.23 -2.87 9.32
N MET A 228 -2.34 -2.54 8.37
CA MET A 228 -2.24 -1.19 7.79
C MET A 228 -3.52 -0.75 7.06
N TYR A 229 -4.35 -1.68 6.62
CA TYR A 229 -5.67 -1.34 6.08
C TYR A 229 -6.73 -1.18 7.16
N THR A 230 -6.72 -2.03 8.19
CA THR A 230 -7.80 -2.14 9.17
C THR A 230 -7.54 -1.42 10.48
N LYS A 231 -6.28 -1.03 10.71
CA LYS A 231 -5.80 -0.33 11.91
C LYS A 231 -4.93 0.88 11.57
N ILE A 232 -5.16 1.50 10.41
CA ILE A 232 -4.35 2.65 10.00
C ILE A 232 -4.44 3.82 10.99
N HIS A 233 -5.46 3.85 11.84
CA HIS A 233 -5.58 4.83 12.91
C HIS A 233 -4.38 4.82 13.87
N GLU A 234 -3.66 3.69 14.00
CA GLU A 234 -2.42 3.60 14.79
C GLU A 234 -1.25 4.36 14.11
N ALA A 235 -1.18 4.36 12.78
CA ALA A 235 -0.13 5.05 12.01
C ALA A 235 -0.55 6.46 11.54
N ALA A 236 -1.85 6.75 11.48
CA ALA A 236 -2.38 8.00 10.94
C ALA A 236 -1.82 9.27 11.61
N PRO A 237 -1.60 9.33 12.95
CA PRO A 237 -0.98 10.51 13.55
C PRO A 237 0.41 10.82 13.00
N ALA A 238 1.26 9.80 12.80
CA ALA A 238 2.59 9.95 12.21
C ALA A 238 2.51 10.36 10.74
N ILE A 239 1.59 9.75 9.96
CA ILE A 239 1.34 10.10 8.55
C ILE A 239 0.91 11.56 8.41
N LEU A 240 -0.08 12.00 9.21
CA LEU A 240 -0.57 13.38 9.19
C LEU A 240 0.53 14.37 9.63
N LYS A 241 1.37 13.98 10.60
CA LYS A 241 2.53 14.78 11.00
C LYS A 241 3.50 14.93 9.84
N PHE A 242 3.78 13.84 9.10
CA PHE A 242 4.64 13.88 7.92
C PHE A 242 4.07 14.79 6.84
N PHE A 243 2.79 14.72 6.54
CA PHE A 243 2.14 15.59 5.56
C PHE A 243 2.27 17.07 5.92
N SER A 244 2.18 17.40 7.20
CA SER A 244 2.27 18.79 7.66
C SER A 244 3.69 19.33 7.81
N SER A 245 4.67 18.48 8.18
CA SER A 245 6.04 18.94 8.55
C SER A 245 7.17 18.27 7.77
N GLY A 246 6.92 17.15 7.07
CA GLY A 246 7.96 16.34 6.40
C GLY A 246 8.72 15.41 7.34
N THR A 247 8.22 15.20 8.57
CA THR A 247 8.77 14.23 9.53
C THR A 247 7.66 13.45 10.22
N PHE A 248 7.94 12.21 10.64
CA PHE A 248 6.99 11.38 11.39
C PHE A 248 6.91 11.73 12.90
N GLY A 249 7.62 12.79 13.33
CA GLY A 249 7.61 13.22 14.73
C GLY A 249 8.26 12.20 15.66
N GLU A 250 7.57 11.84 16.75
CA GLU A 250 8.04 10.91 17.79
C GLU A 250 7.84 9.42 17.41
N ALA A 251 7.51 9.10 16.15
CA ALA A 251 7.34 7.70 15.76
C ALA A 251 8.65 6.90 15.88
N GLU A 252 8.53 5.58 16.09
CA GLU A 252 9.66 4.68 16.33
C GLU A 252 10.65 4.67 15.14
N ARG A 253 11.94 4.79 15.45
CA ARG A 253 13.04 4.80 14.46
C ARG A 253 13.89 3.55 14.49
N SER A 254 13.69 2.68 15.49
CA SER A 254 14.41 1.42 15.61
C SER A 254 13.66 0.30 14.89
N PRO A 255 14.37 -0.59 14.19
CA PRO A 255 13.76 -1.80 13.64
C PRO A 255 13.02 -2.58 14.72
N CYS A 256 11.87 -3.16 14.36
CA CYS A 256 11.09 -3.95 15.30
C CYS A 256 11.92 -5.14 15.82
N ALA A 257 12.05 -5.23 17.13
CA ALA A 257 12.75 -6.32 17.81
C ALA A 257 11.95 -7.63 17.82
N GLU A 258 10.64 -7.56 17.57
CA GLU A 258 9.76 -8.72 17.63
C GLU A 258 9.90 -9.60 16.37
N ASP A 259 9.82 -10.93 16.58
CA ASP A 259 9.75 -11.89 15.47
C ASP A 259 8.50 -11.60 14.60
N PRO A 260 8.68 -11.34 13.30
CA PRO A 260 7.56 -11.06 12.39
C PRO A 260 6.49 -12.15 12.36
N PHE A 261 6.88 -13.41 12.62
CA PHE A 261 6.00 -14.58 12.64
C PHE A 261 5.57 -15.02 14.05
N LYS A 262 5.80 -14.22 15.08
CA LYS A 262 5.48 -14.54 16.49
C LYS A 262 4.05 -15.05 16.68
N THR A 263 3.08 -14.43 16.02
CA THR A 263 1.66 -14.83 16.12
C THR A 263 1.42 -16.20 15.48
N TYR A 264 2.06 -16.50 14.37
CA TYR A 264 1.96 -17.79 13.68
C TYR A 264 2.56 -18.92 14.54
N ARG A 265 3.75 -18.72 15.11
CA ARG A 265 4.40 -19.72 15.95
C ARG A 265 3.61 -20.05 17.23
N LYS A 266 2.84 -19.09 17.76
CA LYS A 266 1.96 -19.33 18.92
C LYS A 266 0.68 -20.08 18.58
N SER A 267 0.30 -20.16 17.30
CA SER A 267 -0.91 -20.84 16.84
C SER A 267 -0.67 -22.28 16.38
N LYS A 268 0.59 -22.71 16.30
CA LYS A 268 1.02 -24.09 16.10
C LYS A 268 1.31 -24.79 17.44
#